data_d41f8ddfe339a2393e976734258c67e0
#
_entry.id   d41f8ddfe339a2393e976734258c67e0
#
_cell.length_a   1.000
_cell.length_b   1.000
_cell.length_c   1.000
_cell.angle_alpha   90.00
_cell.angle_beta   90.00
_cell.angle_gamma   90.00
#
_symmetry.space_group_name_H-M   'P 1'
#
loop_
_entity.id
_entity.type
_entity.pdbx_description
1 polymer ?
#
loop_
_entity_poly.entity_id
_entity_poly.type
_entity_poly.pdbx_seq_one_letter_code
_entity_poly.pdbx_strand_id
1 'polypeptide(L)'
;PIIEEAALFNRTLGSTTEIVQKQMFLIHNQQDIYALRPEGTASIVRSYLENNLEKTSGFAKLYYIGPMFRLERPQKGRLRQFHHIGAEAIGSSQASLDIEVISLAEQLLKDFGISGYKIKLNSLGCPKDKQALSVALERNLQAKLTQLCANCQLRAENNVLRILDCKNEDCQKIVKTLHLGQAHLCPDCLGHFEEVKIGLTNLGIPFQLDPQLVRGLDYYNRTVFEITHSDLGSQDALGAGGRYNNLVQ
;
A
#
# COMPACT_ATOMS: atom_id res chain seq x y z
N PRO A 1 -16.73 11.98 -2.94
CA PRO A 1 -17.54 12.28 -1.75
C PRO A 1 -16.82 11.87 -0.45
N ILE A 2 -17.33 12.37 0.69
CA ILE A 2 -16.87 11.93 2.03
C ILE A 2 -17.58 10.64 2.43
N ILE A 3 -18.84 10.52 2.05
CA ILE A 3 -19.68 9.34 2.28
C ILE A 3 -19.75 8.57 0.97
N GLU A 4 -19.43 7.28 1.02
CA GLU A 4 -19.44 6.36 -0.10
C GLU A 4 -20.17 5.07 0.29
N GLU A 5 -20.60 4.27 -0.66
CA GLU A 5 -21.06 2.91 -0.40
C GLU A 5 -19.95 2.07 0.22
N ALA A 6 -20.22 1.38 1.33
CA ALA A 6 -19.23 0.53 1.98
C ALA A 6 -18.72 -0.59 1.05
N ALA A 7 -19.57 -1.04 0.13
CA ALA A 7 -19.24 -2.04 -0.89
C ALA A 7 -18.05 -1.61 -1.78
N LEU A 8 -17.89 -0.31 -2.06
CA LEU A 8 -16.75 0.21 -2.80
C LEU A 8 -15.44 -0.19 -2.12
N PHE A 9 -15.33 0.09 -0.81
CA PHE A 9 -14.10 -0.20 -0.06
C PHE A 9 -13.90 -1.70 0.18
N ASN A 10 -14.97 -2.45 0.46
CA ASN A 10 -14.89 -3.91 0.63
C ASN A 10 -14.31 -4.58 -0.62
N ARG A 11 -14.76 -4.15 -1.80
CA ARG A 11 -14.34 -4.68 -3.09
C ARG A 11 -12.91 -4.27 -3.46
N THR A 12 -12.54 -3.01 -3.21
CA THR A 12 -11.25 -2.46 -3.66
C THR A 12 -10.12 -2.75 -2.70
N LEU A 13 -10.33 -2.60 -1.39
CA LEU A 13 -9.28 -2.75 -0.38
C LEU A 13 -9.01 -4.22 -0.02
N GLY A 14 -9.98 -5.09 -0.26
CA GLY A 14 -9.95 -6.49 0.15
C GLY A 14 -10.64 -6.73 1.50
N SER A 15 -11.54 -7.70 1.53
CA SER A 15 -12.38 -8.02 2.71
C SER A 15 -11.58 -8.46 3.95
N THR A 16 -10.34 -8.93 3.76
CA THR A 16 -9.46 -9.38 4.85
C THR A 16 -8.57 -8.27 5.42
N THR A 17 -8.65 -7.06 4.86
CA THR A 17 -7.82 -5.94 5.34
C THR A 17 -8.30 -5.40 6.67
N GLU A 18 -7.39 -4.93 7.49
CA GLU A 18 -7.72 -4.38 8.82
C GLU A 18 -8.62 -3.14 8.69
N ILE A 19 -8.44 -2.34 7.64
CA ILE A 19 -9.28 -1.18 7.36
C ILE A 19 -10.73 -1.62 7.19
N VAL A 20 -11.00 -2.62 6.34
CA VAL A 20 -12.35 -3.10 6.07
C VAL A 20 -12.96 -3.79 7.29
N GLN A 21 -12.18 -4.62 7.98
CA GLN A 21 -12.71 -5.41 9.08
C GLN A 21 -12.94 -4.62 10.37
N LYS A 22 -12.14 -3.56 10.63
CA LYS A 22 -12.10 -2.92 11.97
C LYS A 22 -12.05 -1.40 11.97
N GLN A 23 -11.70 -0.77 10.83
CA GLN A 23 -11.36 0.66 10.86
C GLN A 23 -12.31 1.55 10.08
N MET A 24 -13.29 1.02 9.36
CA MET A 24 -14.29 1.83 8.68
C MET A 24 -15.34 2.37 9.65
N PHE A 25 -15.67 3.65 9.53
CA PHE A 25 -16.88 4.21 10.11
C PHE A 25 -18.05 3.88 9.21
N LEU A 26 -18.93 3.00 9.67
CA LEU A 26 -20.12 2.56 8.92
C LEU A 26 -21.36 3.35 9.34
N ILE A 27 -22.18 3.69 8.36
CA ILE A 27 -23.46 4.37 8.51
C ILE A 27 -24.52 3.45 7.90
N HIS A 28 -25.43 2.98 8.73
CA HIS A 28 -26.54 2.11 8.33
C HIS A 28 -27.78 2.94 8.04
N ASN A 29 -28.35 2.78 6.86
CA ASN A 29 -29.60 3.40 6.44
C ASN A 29 -30.49 2.36 5.76
N GLN A 30 -31.48 1.84 6.49
CA GLN A 30 -32.36 0.75 6.03
C GLN A 30 -31.55 -0.46 5.51
N GLN A 31 -31.53 -0.69 4.18
CA GLN A 31 -30.81 -1.79 3.55
C GLN A 31 -29.40 -1.40 3.08
N ASP A 32 -29.10 -0.09 3.04
CA ASP A 32 -27.86 0.44 2.53
C ASP A 32 -26.82 0.62 3.64
N ILE A 33 -25.58 0.31 3.32
CA ILE A 33 -24.44 0.52 4.22
C ILE A 33 -23.46 1.47 3.53
N TYR A 34 -23.29 2.63 4.14
CA TYR A 34 -22.32 3.63 3.72
C TYR A 34 -21.11 3.62 4.65
N ALA A 35 -20.03 4.23 4.21
CA ALA A 35 -18.84 4.45 5.01
C ALA A 35 -18.33 5.88 4.86
N LEU A 36 -17.77 6.44 5.93
CA LEU A 36 -16.87 7.58 5.79
C LEU A 36 -15.58 7.08 5.14
N ARG A 37 -15.14 7.72 4.06
CA ARG A 37 -13.99 7.25 3.25
C ARG A 37 -12.73 7.06 4.10
N PRO A 38 -12.16 5.85 4.15
CA PRO A 38 -10.93 5.58 4.90
C PRO A 38 -9.66 5.91 4.12
N GLU A 39 -9.78 6.09 2.79
CA GLU A 39 -8.71 6.43 1.84
C GLU A 39 -9.32 7.04 0.57
N GLY A 40 -8.50 7.54 -0.35
CA GLY A 40 -8.98 8.27 -1.52
C GLY A 40 -8.88 7.51 -2.84
N THR A 41 -7.98 6.54 -2.96
CA THR A 41 -7.70 5.84 -4.22
C THR A 41 -8.95 5.17 -4.80
N ALA A 42 -9.70 4.43 -3.98
CA ALA A 42 -10.94 3.78 -4.41
C ALA A 42 -11.96 4.77 -5.01
N SER A 43 -12.15 5.91 -4.34
CA SER A 43 -13.07 6.96 -4.81
C SER A 43 -12.59 7.60 -6.12
N ILE A 44 -11.27 7.78 -6.30
CA ILE A 44 -10.69 8.31 -7.54
C ILE A 44 -10.83 7.31 -8.68
N VAL A 45 -10.52 6.04 -8.45
CA VAL A 45 -10.69 4.99 -9.48
C VAL A 45 -12.15 4.86 -9.89
N ARG A 46 -13.09 4.86 -8.94
CA ARG A 46 -14.53 4.90 -9.25
C ARG A 46 -14.88 6.09 -10.13
N SER A 47 -14.43 7.30 -9.74
CA SER A 47 -14.67 8.52 -10.52
C SER A 47 -14.05 8.46 -11.92
N TYR A 48 -12.86 7.89 -12.05
CA TYR A 48 -12.19 7.67 -13.32
C TYR A 48 -13.03 6.80 -14.27
N LEU A 49 -13.58 5.68 -13.76
CA LEU A 49 -14.40 4.75 -14.50
C LEU A 49 -15.78 5.35 -14.85
N GLU A 50 -16.48 5.93 -13.88
CA GLU A 50 -17.83 6.51 -14.07
C GLU A 50 -17.84 7.68 -15.06
N ASN A 51 -16.76 8.46 -15.12
CA ASN A 51 -16.63 9.56 -16.08
C ASN A 51 -15.96 9.16 -17.39
N ASN A 52 -15.67 7.86 -17.59
CA ASN A 52 -15.00 7.32 -18.79
C ASN A 52 -13.71 8.08 -19.15
N LEU A 53 -12.89 8.42 -18.15
CA LEU A 53 -11.67 9.19 -18.38
C LEU A 53 -10.65 8.43 -19.23
N GLU A 54 -10.72 7.09 -19.24
CA GLU A 54 -9.91 6.23 -20.11
C GLU A 54 -10.16 6.50 -21.61
N LYS A 55 -11.40 6.90 -21.95
CA LYS A 55 -11.77 7.19 -23.35
C LYS A 55 -11.38 8.60 -23.80
N THR A 56 -11.25 9.52 -22.86
CA THR A 56 -11.00 10.94 -23.17
C THR A 56 -9.53 11.30 -23.23
N SER A 57 -8.68 10.69 -22.39
CA SER A 57 -7.27 11.08 -22.28
C SER A 57 -6.26 9.93 -22.41
N GLY A 58 -6.72 8.66 -22.39
CA GLY A 58 -5.84 7.48 -22.39
C GLY A 58 -4.87 7.40 -21.20
N PHE A 59 -4.56 8.54 -20.59
CA PHE A 59 -3.68 8.70 -19.45
C PHE A 59 -4.17 9.86 -18.56
N ALA A 60 -4.38 9.63 -17.29
CA ALA A 60 -4.87 10.62 -16.34
C ALA A 60 -3.94 10.76 -15.13
N LYS A 61 -3.60 12.00 -14.78
CA LYS A 61 -2.99 12.37 -13.50
C LYS A 61 -4.02 13.13 -12.69
N LEU A 62 -4.39 12.56 -11.57
CA LEU A 62 -5.42 13.09 -10.67
C LEU A 62 -4.82 13.32 -9.30
N TYR A 63 -5.37 14.27 -8.55
CA TYR A 63 -4.99 14.47 -7.16
C TYR A 63 -6.23 14.73 -6.31
N TYR A 64 -6.08 14.53 -5.01
CA TYR A 64 -7.10 14.87 -4.04
C TYR A 64 -6.47 15.41 -2.77
N ILE A 65 -7.19 16.32 -2.12
CA ILE A 65 -6.85 16.82 -0.79
C ILE A 65 -8.14 16.83 0.03
N GLY A 66 -8.13 16.20 1.19
CA GLY A 66 -9.34 16.19 2.01
C GLY A 66 -9.27 15.25 3.20
N PRO A 67 -10.34 15.26 4.03
CA PRO A 67 -10.43 14.45 5.22
C PRO A 67 -10.64 12.96 4.87
N MET A 68 -9.98 12.10 5.64
CA MET A 68 -10.18 10.66 5.69
C MET A 68 -10.52 10.25 7.12
N PHE A 69 -11.14 9.07 7.27
CA PHE A 69 -11.68 8.63 8.54
C PHE A 69 -11.34 7.17 8.82
N ARG A 70 -10.71 6.90 9.97
CA ARG A 70 -10.38 5.53 10.39
C ARG A 70 -10.61 5.36 11.88
N LEU A 71 -11.25 4.25 12.27
CA LEU A 71 -11.44 3.85 13.67
C LEU A 71 -10.14 3.27 14.25
N GLU A 72 -9.07 4.05 14.21
CA GLU A 72 -7.81 3.66 14.84
C GLU A 72 -7.76 4.07 16.32
N ARG A 73 -6.91 3.40 17.10
CA ARG A 73 -6.54 3.92 18.42
C ARG A 73 -5.74 5.21 18.22
N PRO A 74 -6.21 6.35 18.77
CA PRO A 74 -5.48 7.61 18.65
C PRO A 74 -4.09 7.49 19.26
N GLN A 75 -3.08 7.92 18.50
CA GLN A 75 -1.71 8.03 18.95
C GLN A 75 -1.00 9.14 18.18
N LYS A 76 0.26 9.43 18.51
CA LYS A 76 1.03 10.47 17.80
C LYS A 76 1.03 10.20 16.29
N GLY A 77 0.59 11.17 15.50
CA GLY A 77 0.51 11.08 14.03
C GLY A 77 -0.68 10.25 13.51
N ARG A 78 -1.57 9.70 14.37
CA ARG A 78 -2.76 8.95 13.97
C ARG A 78 -4.02 9.43 14.65
N LEU A 79 -4.86 10.07 13.88
CA LEU A 79 -6.16 10.59 14.29
C LEU A 79 -7.27 9.78 13.61
N ARG A 80 -8.45 9.78 14.19
CA ARG A 80 -9.65 9.16 13.57
C ARG A 80 -10.16 9.95 12.37
N GLN A 81 -9.91 11.24 12.35
CA GLN A 81 -10.05 12.10 11.17
C GLN A 81 -8.70 12.75 10.91
N PHE A 82 -8.22 12.65 9.68
CA PHE A 82 -6.96 13.23 9.24
C PHE A 82 -7.10 13.75 7.80
N HIS A 83 -6.24 14.65 7.39
CA HIS A 83 -6.19 15.12 6.00
C HIS A 83 -5.18 14.30 5.21
N HIS A 84 -5.56 13.95 4.02
CA HIS A 84 -4.75 13.18 3.08
C HIS A 84 -4.55 13.99 1.81
N ILE A 85 -3.31 14.05 1.34
CA ILE A 85 -2.95 14.51 0.00
C ILE A 85 -2.59 13.24 -0.78
N GLY A 86 -3.25 13.01 -1.90
CA GLY A 86 -2.98 11.86 -2.75
C GLY A 86 -2.86 12.26 -4.21
N ALA A 87 -2.03 11.54 -4.93
CA ALA A 87 -1.85 11.66 -6.37
C ALA A 87 -1.97 10.28 -7.01
N GLU A 88 -2.75 10.20 -8.09
CA GLU A 88 -3.03 8.98 -8.82
C GLU A 88 -2.66 9.17 -10.29
N ALA A 89 -1.86 8.26 -10.84
CA ALA A 89 -1.50 8.24 -12.26
C ALA A 89 -2.02 6.96 -12.91
N ILE A 90 -3.01 7.08 -13.79
CA ILE A 90 -3.74 5.95 -14.38
C ILE A 90 -3.60 5.96 -15.89
N GLY A 91 -3.37 4.79 -16.50
CA GLY A 91 -3.34 4.62 -17.96
C GLY A 91 -1.96 4.32 -18.56
N SER A 92 -0.91 4.08 -17.75
CA SER A 92 0.39 3.67 -18.26
C SER A 92 1.06 2.61 -17.41
N SER A 93 1.78 1.70 -18.05
CA SER A 93 2.56 0.64 -17.42
C SER A 93 4.04 1.00 -17.20
N GLN A 94 4.47 2.18 -17.62
CA GLN A 94 5.86 2.61 -17.59
C GLN A 94 6.39 2.80 -16.17
N ALA A 95 7.64 2.38 -15.92
CA ALA A 95 8.32 2.57 -14.64
C ALA A 95 8.55 4.05 -14.30
N SER A 96 8.62 4.90 -15.32
CA SER A 96 8.76 6.36 -15.16
C SER A 96 7.63 6.99 -14.35
N LEU A 97 6.42 6.41 -14.34
CA LEU A 97 5.33 6.90 -13.50
C LEU A 97 5.53 6.57 -12.02
N ASP A 98 6.07 5.42 -11.70
CA ASP A 98 6.40 5.07 -10.31
C ASP A 98 7.46 6.05 -9.80
N ILE A 99 8.48 6.34 -10.63
CA ILE A 99 9.53 7.32 -10.33
C ILE A 99 8.91 8.70 -10.10
N GLU A 100 8.03 9.15 -10.98
CA GLU A 100 7.36 10.45 -10.89
C GLU A 100 6.53 10.57 -9.60
N VAL A 101 5.74 9.57 -9.26
CA VAL A 101 4.89 9.61 -8.05
C VAL A 101 5.76 9.62 -6.78
N ILE A 102 6.84 8.84 -6.74
CA ILE A 102 7.76 8.84 -5.60
C ILE A 102 8.49 10.19 -5.51
N SER A 103 8.94 10.75 -6.64
CA SER A 103 9.57 12.07 -6.70
C SER A 103 8.64 13.18 -6.24
N LEU A 104 7.37 13.13 -6.65
CA LEU A 104 6.35 14.09 -6.21
C LEU A 104 6.15 14.03 -4.70
N ALA A 105 6.05 12.82 -4.14
CA ALA A 105 5.89 12.65 -2.69
C ALA A 105 7.10 13.19 -1.92
N GLU A 106 8.31 12.93 -2.41
CA GLU A 106 9.57 13.42 -1.84
C GLU A 106 9.66 14.95 -1.92
N GLN A 107 9.30 15.54 -3.08
CA GLN A 107 9.31 16.99 -3.27
C GLN A 107 8.31 17.69 -2.34
N LEU A 108 7.10 17.14 -2.18
CA LEU A 108 6.09 17.68 -1.25
C LEU A 108 6.62 17.71 0.19
N LEU A 109 7.32 16.67 0.63
CA LEU A 109 7.91 16.67 1.98
C LEU A 109 8.98 17.74 2.14
N LYS A 110 9.83 17.95 1.12
CA LYS A 110 10.81 19.03 1.11
C LYS A 110 10.15 20.41 1.18
N ASP A 111 9.10 20.62 0.37
CA ASP A 111 8.37 21.89 0.32
C ASP A 111 7.67 22.21 1.66
N PHE A 112 7.23 21.16 2.38
CA PHE A 112 6.70 21.30 3.74
C PHE A 112 7.79 21.45 4.81
N GLY A 113 9.09 21.46 4.45
CA GLY A 113 10.20 21.56 5.37
C GLY A 113 10.44 20.30 6.22
N ILE A 114 9.88 19.16 5.80
CA ILE A 114 10.07 17.88 6.50
C ILE A 114 11.39 17.26 6.04
N SER A 115 12.26 16.94 6.98
CA SER A 115 13.56 16.29 6.76
C SER A 115 13.71 15.06 7.65
N GLY A 116 14.73 14.23 7.43
CA GLY A 116 15.01 13.05 8.27
C GLY A 116 14.12 11.83 7.98
N TYR A 117 13.29 11.90 6.96
CA TYR A 117 12.51 10.76 6.49
C TYR A 117 13.36 9.73 5.72
N LYS A 118 12.84 8.52 5.61
CA LYS A 118 13.43 7.43 4.81
C LYS A 118 12.38 6.91 3.82
N ILE A 119 12.79 6.69 2.59
CA ILE A 119 11.97 6.04 1.57
C ILE A 119 12.35 4.57 1.53
N LYS A 120 11.42 3.69 1.88
CA LYS A 120 11.52 2.23 1.71
C LYS A 120 10.89 1.85 0.39
N LEU A 121 11.52 0.94 -0.35
CA LEU A 121 11.09 0.52 -1.67
C LEU A 121 11.11 -1.00 -1.79
N ASN A 122 10.09 -1.57 -2.41
CA ASN A 122 10.00 -2.99 -2.72
C ASN A 122 9.20 -3.20 -4.02
N SER A 123 9.25 -4.43 -4.55
CA SER A 123 8.36 -4.90 -5.60
C SER A 123 7.64 -6.18 -5.15
N LEU A 124 6.32 -6.18 -5.23
CA LEU A 124 5.48 -7.35 -5.00
C LEU A 124 5.36 -8.22 -6.27
N GLY A 125 5.84 -7.71 -7.41
CA GLY A 125 5.66 -8.34 -8.70
C GLY A 125 4.23 -8.32 -9.23
N CYS A 126 3.99 -9.04 -10.32
CA CYS A 126 2.66 -9.27 -10.87
C CYS A 126 1.85 -10.27 -10.00
N PRO A 127 0.57 -10.54 -10.31
CA PRO A 127 -0.21 -11.51 -9.55
C PRO A 127 0.43 -12.90 -9.45
N LYS A 128 1.12 -13.36 -10.49
CA LYS A 128 1.85 -14.66 -10.47
C LYS A 128 3.04 -14.62 -9.52
N ASP A 129 3.81 -13.53 -9.54
CA ASP A 129 4.96 -13.33 -8.66
C ASP A 129 4.51 -13.23 -7.20
N LYS A 130 3.41 -12.49 -6.96
CA LYS A 130 2.81 -12.34 -5.63
C LYS A 130 2.33 -13.70 -5.08
N GLN A 131 1.75 -14.54 -5.94
CA GLN A 131 1.39 -15.92 -5.59
C GLN A 131 2.63 -16.76 -5.27
N ALA A 132 3.68 -16.68 -6.07
CA ALA A 132 4.95 -17.40 -5.83
C ALA A 132 5.58 -16.97 -4.49
N LEU A 133 5.57 -15.67 -4.17
CA LEU A 133 6.02 -15.15 -2.89
C LEU A 133 5.19 -15.71 -1.73
N SER A 134 3.85 -15.75 -1.87
CA SER A 134 2.96 -16.32 -0.85
C SER A 134 3.29 -17.78 -0.56
N VAL A 135 3.41 -18.61 -1.60
CA VAL A 135 3.77 -20.04 -1.47
C VAL A 135 5.15 -20.21 -0.81
N ALA A 136 6.12 -19.39 -1.18
CA ALA A 136 7.44 -19.44 -0.55
C ALA A 136 7.39 -19.06 0.93
N LEU A 137 6.60 -18.05 1.31
CA LEU A 137 6.38 -17.66 2.70
C LEU A 137 5.68 -18.74 3.50
N GLU A 138 4.61 -19.34 2.99
CA GLU A 138 3.88 -20.44 3.63
C GLU A 138 4.85 -21.58 3.96
N ARG A 139 5.64 -22.01 2.98
CA ARG A 139 6.64 -23.08 3.16
C ARG A 139 7.66 -22.73 4.24
N ASN A 140 8.21 -21.53 4.21
CA ASN A 140 9.26 -21.11 5.16
C ASN A 140 8.70 -20.86 6.58
N LEU A 141 7.42 -20.54 6.72
CA LEU A 141 6.78 -20.30 8.01
C LEU A 141 6.15 -21.55 8.61
N GLN A 142 5.94 -22.62 7.85
CA GLN A 142 5.20 -23.80 8.29
C GLN A 142 5.72 -24.37 9.64
N ALA A 143 7.03 -24.52 9.77
CA ALA A 143 7.64 -25.01 11.01
C ALA A 143 7.67 -24.00 12.17
N LYS A 144 7.28 -22.75 11.90
CA LYS A 144 7.33 -21.63 12.86
C LYS A 144 5.94 -21.06 13.18
N LEU A 145 4.87 -21.63 12.64
CA LEU A 145 3.50 -21.12 12.78
C LEU A 145 3.09 -20.98 14.26
N THR A 146 3.40 -21.96 15.09
CA THR A 146 3.07 -21.95 16.53
C THR A 146 3.83 -20.91 17.33
N GLN A 147 4.92 -20.36 16.78
CA GLN A 147 5.71 -19.30 17.40
C GLN A 147 5.21 -17.90 17.03
N LEU A 148 4.31 -17.79 16.05
CA LEU A 148 3.71 -16.53 15.63
C LEU A 148 2.59 -16.13 16.59
N CYS A 149 2.33 -14.83 16.70
CA CYS A 149 1.17 -14.33 17.45
C CYS A 149 -0.15 -14.83 16.84
N ALA A 150 -1.22 -14.90 17.62
CA ALA A 150 -2.52 -15.40 17.19
C ALA A 150 -3.05 -14.74 15.90
N ASN A 151 -2.85 -13.40 15.75
CA ASN A 151 -3.22 -12.71 14.53
C ASN A 151 -2.41 -13.18 13.32
N CYS A 152 -1.13 -13.50 13.47
CA CYS A 152 -0.30 -14.00 12.38
C CYS A 152 -0.61 -15.46 12.03
N GLN A 153 -1.04 -16.26 12.98
CA GLN A 153 -1.56 -17.60 12.69
C GLN A 153 -2.80 -17.54 11.81
N LEU A 154 -3.76 -16.65 12.11
CA LEU A 154 -4.92 -16.40 11.27
C LEU A 154 -4.56 -15.82 9.89
N ARG A 155 -3.55 -14.93 9.84
CA ARG A 155 -3.04 -14.38 8.58
C ARG A 155 -2.38 -15.44 7.70
N ALA A 156 -1.75 -16.44 8.27
CA ALA A 156 -1.18 -17.56 7.52
C ALA A 156 -2.22 -18.33 6.70
N GLU A 157 -3.47 -18.40 7.20
CA GLU A 157 -4.57 -19.09 6.51
C GLU A 157 -5.25 -18.20 5.44
N ASN A 158 -5.31 -16.87 5.67
CA ASN A 158 -6.08 -15.97 4.83
C ASN A 158 -5.23 -15.12 3.88
N ASN A 159 -4.12 -14.58 4.37
CA ASN A 159 -3.20 -13.74 3.59
C ASN A 159 -1.82 -13.71 4.27
N VAL A 160 -0.98 -14.67 3.92
CA VAL A 160 0.36 -14.86 4.51
C VAL A 160 1.27 -13.64 4.37
N LEU A 161 1.12 -12.86 3.29
CA LEU A 161 1.91 -11.63 3.08
C LEU A 161 1.74 -10.61 4.21
N ARG A 162 0.58 -10.61 4.88
CA ARG A 162 0.31 -9.72 6.02
C ARG A 162 1.14 -10.04 7.26
N ILE A 163 1.79 -11.21 7.32
CA ILE A 163 2.72 -11.54 8.40
C ILE A 163 3.95 -10.63 8.34
N LEU A 164 4.37 -10.22 7.16
CA LEU A 164 5.51 -9.33 6.95
C LEU A 164 5.32 -7.95 7.60
N ASP A 165 4.07 -7.48 7.70
CA ASP A 165 3.72 -6.20 8.36
C ASP A 165 3.31 -6.36 9.84
N CYS A 166 3.62 -7.49 10.47
CA CYS A 166 3.30 -7.68 11.88
C CYS A 166 4.16 -6.79 12.77
N LYS A 167 3.53 -6.10 13.73
CA LYS A 167 4.22 -5.23 14.69
C LYS A 167 4.66 -5.95 15.98
N ASN A 168 4.30 -7.23 16.15
CA ASN A 168 4.75 -8.04 17.26
C ASN A 168 6.24 -8.37 17.09
N GLU A 169 7.06 -8.09 18.10
CA GLU A 169 8.52 -8.25 18.07
C GLU A 169 8.97 -9.68 17.76
N ASP A 170 8.30 -10.69 18.31
CA ASP A 170 8.68 -12.07 18.08
C ASP A 170 8.36 -12.52 16.67
N CYS A 171 7.22 -12.07 16.11
CA CYS A 171 6.92 -12.27 14.68
C CYS A 171 7.95 -11.59 13.81
N GLN A 172 8.37 -10.35 14.13
CA GLN A 172 9.40 -9.64 13.37
C GLN A 172 10.76 -10.36 13.43
N LYS A 173 11.14 -10.93 14.57
CA LYS A 173 12.36 -11.75 14.68
C LYS A 173 12.30 -12.94 13.71
N ILE A 174 11.17 -13.64 13.67
CA ILE A 174 10.96 -14.76 12.75
C ILE A 174 11.02 -14.29 11.30
N VAL A 175 10.30 -13.20 10.94
CA VAL A 175 10.29 -12.65 9.57
C VAL A 175 11.68 -12.22 9.12
N LYS A 176 12.49 -11.63 9.99
CA LYS A 176 13.89 -11.26 9.68
C LYS A 176 14.78 -12.47 9.36
N THR A 177 14.45 -13.67 9.82
CA THR A 177 15.19 -14.89 9.44
C THR A 177 14.83 -15.41 8.04
N LEU A 178 13.75 -14.87 7.45
CA LEU A 178 13.37 -15.21 6.09
C LEU A 178 14.25 -14.40 5.13
N HIS A 179 15.07 -15.08 4.35
CA HIS A 179 15.91 -14.44 3.33
C HIS A 179 15.05 -14.07 2.13
N LEU A 180 14.21 -13.02 2.32
CA LEU A 180 13.36 -12.50 1.27
C LEU A 180 14.21 -11.67 0.31
N GLY A 181 14.11 -11.99 -0.95
CA GLY A 181 14.79 -11.28 -2.03
C GLY A 181 13.83 -11.07 -3.19
N GLN A 182 14.38 -10.85 -4.37
CA GLN A 182 13.63 -10.62 -5.60
C GLN A 182 13.46 -11.90 -6.44
N ALA A 183 13.84 -13.08 -5.92
CA ALA A 183 13.83 -14.35 -6.64
C ALA A 183 12.43 -14.80 -7.11
N HIS A 184 11.38 -14.22 -6.54
CA HIS A 184 10.00 -14.48 -6.93
C HIS A 184 9.55 -13.66 -8.15
N LEU A 185 10.29 -12.62 -8.53
CA LEU A 185 9.93 -11.73 -9.63
C LEU A 185 10.23 -12.40 -10.97
N CYS A 186 9.26 -12.32 -11.88
CA CYS A 186 9.47 -12.66 -13.28
C CYS A 186 10.39 -11.61 -13.96
N PRO A 187 11.01 -11.92 -15.12
CA PRO A 187 11.92 -11.00 -15.81
C PRO A 187 11.32 -9.61 -16.05
N ASP A 188 10.05 -9.52 -16.44
CA ASP A 188 9.38 -8.24 -16.70
C ASP A 188 9.21 -7.41 -15.43
N CYS A 189 8.84 -8.04 -14.30
CA CYS A 189 8.71 -7.35 -13.02
C CYS A 189 10.06 -6.95 -12.45
N LEU A 190 11.07 -7.78 -12.63
CA LEU A 190 12.44 -7.46 -12.25
C LEU A 190 12.97 -6.29 -13.07
N GLY A 191 12.84 -6.33 -14.41
CA GLY A 191 13.27 -5.24 -15.30
C GLY A 191 12.58 -3.91 -14.93
N HIS A 192 11.25 -3.92 -14.76
CA HIS A 192 10.51 -2.75 -14.31
C HIS A 192 11.04 -2.19 -12.99
N PHE A 193 11.33 -3.05 -12.02
CA PHE A 193 11.82 -2.61 -10.71
C PHE A 193 13.25 -2.05 -10.78
N GLU A 194 14.11 -2.63 -11.63
CA GLU A 194 15.44 -2.09 -11.91
C GLU A 194 15.37 -0.68 -12.52
N GLU A 195 14.46 -0.46 -13.50
CA GLU A 195 14.23 0.87 -14.07
C GLU A 195 13.80 1.89 -13.01
N VAL A 196 12.91 1.51 -12.08
CA VAL A 196 12.51 2.39 -10.97
C VAL A 196 13.73 2.76 -10.10
N LYS A 197 14.54 1.78 -9.72
CA LYS A 197 15.74 2.01 -8.89
C LYS A 197 16.74 2.94 -9.59
N ILE A 198 17.02 2.68 -10.86
CA ILE A 198 17.93 3.51 -11.67
C ILE A 198 17.38 4.94 -11.78
N GLY A 199 16.09 5.09 -12.07
CA GLY A 199 15.48 6.41 -12.21
C GLY A 199 15.54 7.24 -10.93
N LEU A 200 15.22 6.65 -9.78
CA LEU A 200 15.33 7.33 -8.48
C LEU A 200 16.79 7.70 -8.16
N THR A 201 17.74 6.81 -8.47
CA THR A 201 19.17 7.08 -8.29
C THR A 201 19.64 8.27 -9.16
N ASN A 202 19.22 8.32 -10.42
CA ASN A 202 19.54 9.39 -11.35
C ASN A 202 18.96 10.75 -10.91
N LEU A 203 17.82 10.74 -10.22
CA LEU A 203 17.21 11.94 -9.62
C LEU A 203 17.84 12.33 -8.27
N GLY A 204 18.81 11.55 -7.76
CA GLY A 204 19.42 11.78 -6.45
C GLY A 204 18.46 11.55 -5.27
N ILE A 205 17.41 10.77 -5.44
CA ILE A 205 16.43 10.43 -4.40
C ILE A 205 16.93 9.21 -3.64
N PRO A 206 17.33 9.34 -2.36
CA PRO A 206 17.81 8.20 -1.59
C PRO A 206 16.66 7.28 -1.19
N PHE A 207 16.86 5.98 -1.35
CA PHE A 207 15.90 4.96 -0.92
C PHE A 207 16.61 3.76 -0.30
N GLN A 208 15.86 2.97 0.46
CA GLN A 208 16.30 1.71 1.05
C GLN A 208 15.43 0.57 0.52
N LEU A 209 16.06 -0.48 0.03
CA LEU A 209 15.34 -1.70 -0.32
C LEU A 209 14.87 -2.39 0.96
N ASP A 210 13.59 -2.69 1.04
CA ASP A 210 12.98 -3.41 2.16
C ASP A 210 12.16 -4.60 1.62
N PRO A 211 12.75 -5.80 1.51
CA PRO A 211 12.06 -6.98 0.99
C PRO A 211 10.84 -7.40 1.83
N GLN A 212 10.71 -6.89 3.05
CA GLN A 212 9.57 -7.14 3.94
C GLN A 212 8.45 -6.14 3.74
N LEU A 213 8.69 -5.05 3.00
CA LEU A 213 7.68 -4.04 2.76
C LEU A 213 6.53 -4.61 1.94
N VAL A 214 5.39 -4.75 2.59
CA VAL A 214 4.08 -5.00 1.99
C VAL A 214 3.14 -3.86 2.37
N ARG A 215 2.01 -3.75 1.68
CA ARG A 215 1.05 -2.68 1.97
C ARG A 215 -0.21 -3.22 2.63
N GLY A 216 -0.83 -2.38 3.42
CA GLY A 216 -2.07 -2.68 4.13
C GLY A 216 -3.31 -2.86 3.24
N LEU A 217 -3.19 -2.77 1.93
CA LEU A 217 -4.26 -2.83 0.93
C LEU A 217 -3.90 -3.87 -0.13
N ASP A 218 -4.85 -4.72 -0.49
CA ASP A 218 -4.58 -5.90 -1.30
C ASP A 218 -4.40 -5.61 -2.80
N TYR A 219 -4.83 -4.43 -3.26
CA TYR A 219 -4.77 -4.03 -4.67
C TYR A 219 -3.35 -3.77 -5.20
N TYR A 220 -2.37 -3.56 -4.33
CA TYR A 220 -1.01 -3.26 -4.78
C TYR A 220 -0.33 -4.44 -5.48
N ASN A 221 0.38 -4.11 -6.54
CA ASN A 221 1.29 -4.99 -7.28
C ASN A 221 2.54 -4.23 -7.71
N ARG A 222 3.55 -4.93 -8.25
CA ARG A 222 4.82 -4.36 -8.67
C ARG A 222 5.40 -3.42 -7.61
N THR A 223 5.76 -2.19 -7.97
CA THR A 223 6.40 -1.22 -7.07
C THR A 223 5.49 -0.84 -5.90
N VAL A 224 6.03 -0.91 -4.70
CA VAL A 224 5.45 -0.35 -3.48
C VAL A 224 6.51 0.46 -2.75
N PHE A 225 6.07 1.55 -2.11
CA PHE A 225 6.96 2.38 -1.31
C PHE A 225 6.28 2.86 -0.03
N GLU A 226 7.10 3.19 0.96
CA GLU A 226 6.68 3.80 2.20
C GLU A 226 7.69 4.85 2.63
N ILE A 227 7.22 6.01 3.03
CA ILE A 227 8.04 7.09 3.55
C ILE A 227 7.82 7.12 5.06
N THR A 228 8.88 6.90 5.82
CA THR A 228 8.82 6.79 7.28
C THR A 228 9.64 7.86 7.98
N HIS A 229 9.25 8.22 9.21
CA HIS A 229 9.98 9.16 10.04
C HIS A 229 10.03 8.68 11.50
N SER A 230 11.24 8.66 12.07
CA SER A 230 11.49 8.11 13.43
C SER A 230 10.70 8.80 14.54
N ASP A 231 10.34 10.07 14.37
CA ASP A 231 9.65 10.87 15.41
C ASP A 231 8.17 10.48 15.58
N LEU A 232 7.62 9.63 14.71
CA LEU A 232 6.24 9.14 14.79
C LEU A 232 6.07 7.88 15.65
N GLY A 233 7.17 7.26 16.07
CA GLY A 233 7.12 6.05 16.89
C GLY A 233 6.87 4.76 16.09
N SER A 234 6.10 3.81 16.64
CA SER A 234 5.90 2.49 16.02
C SER A 234 5.06 2.48 14.73
N GLN A 235 4.32 3.55 14.49
CA GLN A 235 3.51 3.77 13.29
C GLN A 235 4.09 4.96 12.53
N ASP A 236 5.26 4.75 11.95
CA ASP A 236 6.19 5.75 11.48
C ASP A 236 5.92 6.25 10.04
N ALA A 237 4.88 5.78 9.36
CA ALA A 237 4.59 6.14 7.99
C ALA A 237 4.02 7.56 7.86
N LEU A 238 4.75 8.43 7.14
CA LEU A 238 4.30 9.76 6.67
C LEU A 238 3.46 9.65 5.41
N GLY A 239 3.85 8.77 4.51
CA GLY A 239 3.20 8.56 3.24
C GLY A 239 3.52 7.19 2.68
N ALA A 240 2.75 6.77 1.71
CA ALA A 240 2.94 5.48 1.09
C ALA A 240 2.18 5.37 -0.23
N GLY A 241 2.63 4.50 -1.10
CA GLY A 241 1.98 4.25 -2.36
C GLY A 241 2.48 2.99 -3.04
N GLY A 242 2.10 2.86 -4.28
CA GLY A 242 2.52 1.75 -5.13
C GLY A 242 1.60 1.60 -6.34
N ARG A 243 1.94 0.70 -7.20
CA ARG A 243 1.20 0.38 -8.41
C ARG A 243 0.02 -0.54 -8.11
N TYR A 244 -1.08 -0.35 -8.83
CA TYR A 244 -2.33 -1.10 -8.64
C TYR A 244 -3.03 -1.43 -9.97
N ASN A 245 -2.31 -2.05 -10.90
CA ASN A 245 -2.79 -2.31 -12.26
C ASN A 245 -4.16 -3.02 -12.33
N ASN A 246 -4.46 -3.89 -11.36
CA ASN A 246 -5.70 -4.70 -11.38
C ASN A 246 -6.92 -3.98 -10.80
N LEU A 247 -6.75 -2.78 -10.24
CA LEU A 247 -7.87 -2.05 -9.65
C LEU A 247 -8.76 -1.37 -10.70
N VAL A 248 -8.21 -1.12 -11.89
CA VAL A 248 -8.85 -0.40 -13.01
C VAL A 248 -9.35 -1.35 -14.11
N GLN A 249 -9.16 -2.67 -13.94
CA GLN A 249 -9.58 -3.71 -14.90
C GLN A 249 -11.00 -4.18 -14.65
#